data_6dd9db7d14e8c44fc3d7166c8308f157
#
_entry.id   6dd9db7d14e8c44fc3d7166c8308f157
#
_cell.length_a   1.000
_cell.length_b   1.000
_cell.length_c   1.000
_cell.angle_alpha   90.00
_cell.angle_beta   90.00
_cell.angle_gamma   90.00
#
_symmetry.space_group_name_H-M   'P 1'
#
loop_
_entity.id
_entity.type
_entity.pdbx_description
1 polymer ?
#
loop_
_entity_poly.entity_id
_entity_poly.type
_entity_poly.pdbx_seq_one_letter_code
_entity_poly.pdbx_strand_id
1 'polypeptide(L)'
;MVTRELIESLFLGLMFLYAGIGKINNINPLAKGLSGKINLNFLHVPQIFFKIVIVLVIILEIVAPLGLLFGTMFNDLDYLKTYSAIALIVFTVLASLLYHPITDSNQIGQFLANLAVIGGLLAIKN
;
A
#
# COMPACT_ATOMS: atom_id res chain seq x y z
N MET A 1 -3.87 -13.58 -23.70
CA MET A 1 -5.30 -13.42 -23.44
C MET A 1 -5.50 -12.47 -22.26
N VAL A 2 -6.32 -11.46 -22.43
CA VAL A 2 -6.66 -10.55 -21.33
C VAL A 2 -7.67 -11.24 -20.43
N THR A 3 -7.32 -11.38 -19.17
CA THR A 3 -8.19 -12.01 -18.17
C THR A 3 -8.71 -10.95 -17.20
N ARG A 4 -9.75 -11.33 -16.43
CA ARG A 4 -10.25 -10.48 -15.36
C ARG A 4 -9.14 -10.17 -14.34
N GLU A 5 -8.33 -11.16 -13.98
CA GLU A 5 -7.21 -10.97 -13.05
C GLU A 5 -6.20 -9.95 -13.56
N LEU A 6 -5.89 -9.97 -14.87
CA LEU A 6 -4.96 -9.01 -15.45
C LEU A 6 -5.52 -7.59 -15.37
N ILE A 7 -6.81 -7.42 -15.66
CA ILE A 7 -7.46 -6.11 -15.56
C ILE A 7 -7.46 -5.62 -14.12
N GLU A 8 -7.81 -6.50 -13.15
CA GLU A 8 -7.79 -6.15 -11.73
C GLU A 8 -6.39 -5.75 -11.28
N SER A 9 -5.38 -6.53 -11.67
CA SER A 9 -3.98 -6.23 -11.33
C SER A 9 -3.53 -4.91 -11.92
N LEU A 10 -3.94 -4.59 -13.13
CA LEU A 10 -3.60 -3.34 -13.79
C LEU A 10 -4.21 -2.15 -13.04
N PHE A 11 -5.50 -2.21 -12.71
CA PHE A 11 -6.15 -1.10 -12.01
C PHE A 11 -5.58 -0.88 -10.61
N LEU A 12 -5.43 -1.96 -9.84
CA LEU A 12 -4.84 -1.87 -8.50
C LEU A 12 -3.38 -1.44 -8.57
N GLY A 13 -2.63 -1.98 -9.52
CA GLY A 13 -1.23 -1.65 -9.71
C GLY A 13 -1.03 -0.18 -10.04
N LEU A 14 -1.84 0.37 -10.95
CA LEU A 14 -1.75 1.79 -11.31
C LEU A 14 -2.04 2.69 -10.11
N MET A 15 -3.01 2.33 -9.28
CA MET A 15 -3.34 3.09 -8.09
C MET A 15 -2.16 3.15 -7.13
N PHE A 16 -1.55 2.01 -6.83
CA PHE A 16 -0.40 1.96 -5.92
C PHE A 16 0.84 2.61 -6.53
N LEU A 17 1.09 2.42 -7.82
CA LEU A 17 2.20 3.09 -8.51
C LEU A 17 2.07 4.61 -8.46
N TYR A 18 0.88 5.11 -8.73
CA TYR A 18 0.63 6.54 -8.68
C TYR A 18 0.90 7.09 -7.28
N ALA A 19 0.41 6.37 -6.25
CA ALA A 19 0.62 6.77 -4.86
C ALA A 19 2.10 6.76 -4.48
N GLY A 20 2.83 5.70 -4.87
CA GLY A 20 4.25 5.58 -4.55
C GLY A 20 5.09 6.64 -5.24
N ILE A 21 4.85 6.87 -6.52
CA ILE A 21 5.59 7.89 -7.28
C ILE A 21 5.33 9.28 -6.70
N GLY A 22 4.08 9.56 -6.31
CA GLY A 22 3.75 10.85 -5.70
C GLY A 22 4.42 11.11 -4.36
N LYS A 23 4.85 10.06 -3.66
CA LYS A 23 5.54 10.19 -2.37
C LYS A 23 7.02 10.50 -2.49
N ILE A 24 7.64 10.25 -3.64
CA ILE A 24 9.10 10.38 -3.80
C ILE A 24 9.58 11.78 -3.45
N ASN A 25 8.86 12.80 -3.84
CA ASN A 25 9.24 14.19 -3.58
C ASN A 25 8.71 14.73 -2.24
N ASN A 26 8.06 13.88 -1.44
CA ASN A 26 7.40 14.29 -0.20
C ASN A 26 7.85 13.46 1.00
N ILE A 27 9.06 12.90 0.96
CA ILE A 27 9.56 12.00 2.01
C ILE A 27 9.59 12.70 3.36
N ASN A 28 10.13 13.93 3.43
CA ASN A 28 10.25 14.64 4.70
C ASN A 28 8.88 15.01 5.31
N PRO A 29 7.93 15.61 4.55
CA PRO A 29 6.60 15.87 5.11
C PRO A 29 5.87 14.62 5.54
N LEU A 30 5.98 13.53 4.77
CA LEU A 30 5.33 12.26 5.11
C LEU A 30 5.93 11.64 6.36
N ALA A 31 7.26 11.70 6.51
CA ALA A 31 7.93 11.19 7.70
C ALA A 31 7.51 11.98 8.94
N LYS A 32 7.38 13.30 8.83
CA LYS A 32 6.87 14.14 9.90
C LYS A 32 5.45 13.78 10.29
N GLY A 33 4.57 13.56 9.31
CA GLY A 33 3.20 13.16 9.55
C GLY A 33 3.12 11.83 10.27
N LEU A 34 3.91 10.85 9.83
CA LEU A 34 3.96 9.55 10.48
C LEU A 34 4.50 9.65 11.90
N SER A 35 5.55 10.45 12.11
CA SER A 35 6.11 10.71 13.42
C SER A 35 5.06 11.25 14.37
N GLY A 36 4.25 12.21 13.94
CA GLY A 36 3.18 12.78 14.74
C GLY A 36 2.09 11.78 15.11
N LYS A 37 1.89 10.75 14.28
CA LYS A 37 0.88 9.71 14.56
C LYS A 37 1.40 8.62 15.48
N ILE A 38 2.69 8.34 15.50
CA ILE A 38 3.28 7.23 16.25
C ILE A 38 3.93 7.71 17.55
N ASN A 39 4.58 8.89 17.56
CA ASN A 39 5.20 9.44 18.76
C ASN A 39 4.15 10.05 19.69
N LEU A 40 3.23 9.21 20.14
CA LEU A 40 2.21 9.58 21.12
C LEU A 40 2.81 9.40 22.50
N ASN A 41 3.14 10.46 23.18
CA ASN A 41 3.41 10.52 24.62
C ASN A 41 4.58 9.67 25.17
N PHE A 42 4.86 8.46 24.64
CA PHE A 42 5.78 7.52 25.29
C PHE A 42 6.97 7.12 24.45
N LEU A 43 6.89 7.21 23.13
CA LEU A 43 7.93 6.71 22.24
C LEU A 43 8.66 7.87 21.60
N HIS A 44 9.96 7.95 21.89
CA HIS A 44 10.84 8.88 21.18
C HIS A 44 11.58 8.12 20.09
N VAL A 45 11.01 8.11 18.91
CA VAL A 45 11.63 7.48 17.75
C VAL A 45 12.28 8.59 16.90
N PRO A 46 13.57 8.45 16.56
CA PRO A 46 14.26 9.44 15.74
C PRO A 46 13.57 9.66 14.40
N GLN A 47 13.62 10.89 13.90
CA GLN A 47 13.00 11.25 12.61
C GLN A 47 13.56 10.42 11.45
N ILE A 48 14.85 10.04 11.52
CA ILE A 48 15.47 9.23 10.48
C ILE A 48 14.79 7.87 10.32
N PHE A 49 14.30 7.29 11.42
CA PHE A 49 13.56 6.03 11.37
C PHE A 49 12.30 6.18 10.51
N PHE A 50 11.56 7.27 10.70
CA PHE A 50 10.34 7.49 9.93
C PHE A 50 10.63 7.75 8.45
N LYS A 51 11.75 8.41 8.13
CA LYS A 51 12.19 8.56 6.74
C LYS A 51 12.48 7.22 6.10
N ILE A 52 13.14 6.32 6.83
CA ILE A 52 13.42 4.96 6.33
C ILE A 52 12.11 4.22 6.08
N VAL A 53 11.15 4.31 6.99
CA VAL A 53 9.84 3.67 6.82
C VAL A 53 9.14 4.20 5.56
N ILE A 54 9.14 5.51 5.34
CA ILE A 54 8.51 6.09 4.16
C ILE A 54 9.20 5.62 2.87
N VAL A 55 10.54 5.55 2.87
CA VAL A 55 11.27 5.03 1.71
C VAL A 55 10.88 3.57 1.44
N LEU A 56 10.77 2.75 2.49
CA LEU A 56 10.34 1.36 2.33
C LEU A 56 8.91 1.27 1.79
N VAL A 57 8.02 2.16 2.23
CA VAL A 57 6.65 2.23 1.70
C VAL A 57 6.66 2.57 0.22
N ILE A 58 7.47 3.54 -0.20
CA ILE A 58 7.60 3.91 -1.61
C ILE A 58 8.08 2.72 -2.44
N ILE A 59 9.10 2.01 -1.97
CA ILE A 59 9.61 0.83 -2.65
C ILE A 59 8.51 -0.22 -2.77
N LEU A 60 7.78 -0.49 -1.69
CA LEU A 60 6.67 -1.44 -1.70
C LEU A 60 5.60 -1.04 -2.71
N GLU A 61 5.20 0.22 -2.71
CA GLU A 61 4.14 0.72 -3.60
C GLU A 61 4.53 0.73 -5.07
N ILE A 62 5.82 0.66 -5.38
CA ILE A 62 6.32 0.57 -6.76
C ILE A 62 6.58 -0.89 -7.15
N VAL A 63 7.26 -1.64 -6.30
CA VAL A 63 7.69 -3.01 -6.62
C VAL A 63 6.52 -4.00 -6.56
N ALA A 64 5.68 -3.92 -5.53
CA ALA A 64 4.59 -4.89 -5.36
C ALA A 64 3.55 -4.83 -6.50
N PRO A 65 3.11 -3.66 -6.98
CA PRO A 65 2.22 -3.62 -8.15
C PRO A 65 2.82 -4.26 -9.39
N LEU A 66 4.13 -4.09 -9.60
CA LEU A 66 4.82 -4.75 -10.71
C LEU A 66 4.82 -6.26 -10.51
N GLY A 67 5.00 -6.72 -9.27
CA GLY A 67 4.90 -8.14 -8.93
C GLY A 67 3.52 -8.71 -9.18
N LEU A 68 2.46 -7.95 -8.86
CA LEU A 68 1.09 -8.35 -9.18
C LEU A 68 0.92 -8.54 -10.68
N LEU A 69 1.37 -7.56 -11.45
CA LEU A 69 1.19 -7.58 -12.90
C LEU A 69 1.97 -8.72 -13.54
N PHE A 70 3.25 -8.86 -13.22
CA PHE A 70 4.07 -9.92 -13.78
C PHE A 70 3.61 -11.30 -13.31
N GLY A 71 3.20 -11.44 -12.05
CA GLY A 71 2.69 -12.71 -11.54
C GLY A 71 1.38 -13.12 -12.20
N THR A 72 0.58 -12.16 -12.65
CA THR A 72 -0.66 -12.44 -13.37
C THR A 72 -0.38 -12.80 -14.83
N MET A 73 0.60 -12.11 -15.45
CA MET A 73 0.93 -12.30 -16.87
C MET A 73 1.68 -13.60 -17.14
N PHE A 74 2.52 -14.06 -16.21
CA PHE A 74 3.41 -15.20 -16.41
C PHE A 74 3.10 -16.29 -15.39
N ASN A 75 2.70 -17.46 -15.86
CA ASN A 75 2.36 -18.58 -14.98
C ASN A 75 3.53 -19.02 -14.10
N ASP A 76 4.75 -18.97 -14.62
CA ASP A 76 5.94 -19.33 -13.85
C ASP A 76 6.22 -18.40 -12.69
N LEU A 77 5.65 -17.19 -12.72
CA LEU A 77 5.83 -16.16 -11.69
C LEU A 77 4.59 -16.00 -10.83
N ASP A 78 3.71 -17.01 -10.80
CA ASP A 78 2.46 -16.94 -10.05
C ASP A 78 2.67 -16.64 -8.56
N TYR A 79 3.79 -17.11 -7.99
CA TYR A 79 4.14 -16.81 -6.61
C TYR A 79 4.31 -15.31 -6.36
N LEU A 80 4.76 -14.54 -7.35
CA LEU A 80 4.88 -13.08 -7.23
C LEU A 80 3.52 -12.43 -7.02
N LYS A 81 2.51 -12.92 -7.71
CA LYS A 81 1.14 -12.42 -7.54
C LYS A 81 0.68 -12.58 -6.09
N THR A 82 0.86 -13.76 -5.53
CA THR A 82 0.42 -14.07 -4.17
C THR A 82 1.18 -13.23 -3.14
N TYR A 83 2.50 -13.21 -3.19
CA TYR A 83 3.29 -12.45 -2.22
C TYR A 83 3.06 -10.95 -2.34
N SER A 84 2.96 -10.44 -3.56
CA SER A 84 2.70 -9.02 -3.79
C SER A 84 1.33 -8.61 -3.26
N ALA A 85 0.30 -9.43 -3.50
CA ALA A 85 -1.04 -9.17 -2.98
C ALA A 85 -1.05 -9.16 -1.45
N ILE A 86 -0.39 -10.13 -0.81
CA ILE A 86 -0.30 -10.18 0.65
C ILE A 86 0.40 -8.93 1.19
N ALA A 87 1.52 -8.54 0.58
CA ALA A 87 2.26 -7.37 1.02
C ALA A 87 1.41 -6.10 0.93
N LEU A 88 0.69 -5.94 -0.17
CA LEU A 88 -0.18 -4.77 -0.36
C LEU A 88 -1.39 -4.79 0.58
N ILE A 89 -1.94 -5.97 0.88
CA ILE A 89 -3.03 -6.10 1.86
C ILE A 89 -2.55 -5.64 3.24
N VAL A 90 -1.40 -6.14 3.69
CA VAL A 90 -0.84 -5.76 4.99
C VAL A 90 -0.57 -4.27 5.04
N PHE A 91 0.03 -3.72 3.99
CA PHE A 91 0.28 -2.29 3.90
C PHE A 91 -1.01 -1.48 3.98
N THR A 92 -2.04 -1.88 3.23
CA THR A 92 -3.31 -1.16 3.20
C THR A 92 -4.01 -1.19 4.55
N VAL A 93 -3.96 -2.32 5.26
CA VAL A 93 -4.51 -2.43 6.61
C VAL A 93 -3.79 -1.47 7.55
N LEU A 94 -2.46 -1.48 7.54
CA LEU A 94 -1.68 -0.60 8.42
C LEU A 94 -1.91 0.87 8.10
N ALA A 95 -1.95 1.24 6.82
CA ALA A 95 -2.21 2.60 6.41
C ALA A 95 -3.61 3.05 6.82
N SER A 96 -4.60 2.17 6.71
CA SER A 96 -5.97 2.48 7.11
C SER A 96 -6.08 2.74 8.60
N LEU A 97 -5.38 1.94 9.42
CA LEU A 97 -5.41 2.11 10.87
C LEU A 97 -4.69 3.38 11.32
N LEU A 98 -3.61 3.77 10.62
CA LEU A 98 -2.82 4.94 11.00
C LEU A 98 -3.37 6.25 10.45
N TYR A 99 -3.82 6.27 9.20
CA TYR A 99 -4.18 7.51 8.50
C TYR A 99 -5.67 7.68 8.30
N HIS A 100 -6.43 6.58 8.17
CA HIS A 100 -7.85 6.63 7.83
C HIS A 100 -8.67 5.73 8.77
N PRO A 101 -8.59 5.94 10.10
CA PRO A 101 -9.31 5.07 11.03
C PRO A 101 -10.82 5.28 10.95
N ILE A 102 -11.57 4.21 11.18
CA ILE A 102 -13.03 4.25 11.17
C ILE A 102 -13.59 5.14 12.29
N THR A 103 -12.78 5.38 13.34
CA THR A 103 -13.19 6.24 14.46
C THR A 103 -13.25 7.71 14.09
N ASP A 104 -12.63 8.11 12.98
CA ASP A 104 -12.66 9.49 12.48
C ASP A 104 -13.73 9.58 11.39
N SER A 105 -14.82 10.30 11.66
CA SER A 105 -15.94 10.42 10.70
C SER A 105 -15.51 11.03 9.37
N ASN A 106 -14.46 11.88 9.35
CA ASN A 106 -13.95 12.47 8.12
C ASN A 106 -13.17 11.48 7.27
N GLN A 107 -12.77 10.33 7.84
CA GLN A 107 -11.95 9.32 7.18
C GLN A 107 -12.72 8.05 6.84
N ILE A 108 -14.01 7.96 7.20
CA ILE A 108 -14.80 6.74 6.95
C ILE A 108 -14.84 6.39 5.47
N GLY A 109 -15.03 7.38 4.60
CA GLY A 109 -15.07 7.14 3.16
C GLY A 109 -13.78 6.53 2.64
N GLN A 110 -12.63 7.06 3.09
CA GLN A 110 -11.32 6.53 2.70
C GLN A 110 -11.08 5.14 3.29
N PHE A 111 -11.51 4.92 4.54
CA PHE A 111 -11.42 3.60 5.17
C PHE A 111 -12.20 2.56 4.38
N LEU A 112 -13.42 2.87 3.95
CA LEU A 112 -14.24 1.97 3.14
C LEU A 112 -13.62 1.73 1.77
N ALA A 113 -13.03 2.75 1.15
CA ALA A 113 -12.32 2.60 -0.11
C ALA A 113 -11.14 1.63 0.04
N ASN A 114 -10.40 1.73 1.15
CA ASN A 114 -9.28 0.83 1.43
C ASN A 114 -9.76 -0.61 1.66
N LEU A 115 -10.93 -0.80 2.28
CA LEU A 115 -11.53 -2.13 2.40
C LEU A 115 -11.85 -2.73 1.03
N ALA A 116 -12.33 -1.90 0.11
CA ALA A 116 -12.59 -2.35 -1.26
C ALA A 116 -11.31 -2.76 -1.97
N VAL A 117 -10.21 -2.04 -1.75
CA VAL A 117 -8.89 -2.39 -2.28
C VAL A 117 -8.44 -3.74 -1.73
N ILE A 118 -8.59 -3.96 -0.43
CA ILE A 118 -8.25 -5.24 0.20
C ILE A 118 -9.06 -6.37 -0.43
N GLY A 119 -10.36 -6.16 -0.64
CA GLY A 119 -11.21 -7.14 -1.31
C GLY A 119 -10.71 -7.50 -2.70
N GLY A 120 -10.32 -6.48 -3.48
CA GLY A 120 -9.75 -6.70 -4.81
C GLY A 120 -8.44 -7.48 -4.77
N LEU A 121 -7.56 -7.16 -3.81
CA LEU A 121 -6.29 -7.87 -3.64
C LEU A 121 -6.51 -9.32 -3.22
N LEU A 122 -7.48 -9.58 -2.35
CA LEU A 122 -7.83 -10.95 -1.95
C LEU A 122 -8.33 -11.77 -3.16
N ALA A 123 -9.11 -11.15 -4.03
CA ALA A 123 -9.58 -11.82 -5.24
C ALA A 123 -8.43 -12.19 -6.17
N ILE A 124 -7.44 -11.31 -6.32
CA ILE A 124 -6.26 -11.59 -7.14
C ILE A 124 -5.40 -12.69 -6.53
N LYS A 125 -5.22 -12.65 -5.21
CA LYS A 125 -4.39 -13.63 -4.49
C LYS A 125 -4.90 -15.05 -4.71
N ASN A 126 -6.18 -15.23 -4.74
CA ASN A 126 -6.80 -16.54 -4.95
C ASN A 126 -6.87 -16.87 -6.43
#